data_7a2b8e771b78d0c6c0f7040803dcac1d
#
_entry.id   7a2b8e771b78d0c6c0f7040803dcac1d
#
_cell.length_a   1.000
_cell.length_b   1.000
_cell.length_c   1.000
_cell.angle_alpha   90.00
_cell.angle_beta   90.00
_cell.angle_gamma   90.00
#
_symmetry.space_group_name_H-M   'P 1'
#
loop_
_entity.id
_entity.type
_entity.pdbx_description
1 polymer ?
#
loop_
_entity_poly.entity_id
_entity_poly.type
_entity_poly.pdbx_seq_one_letter_code
_entity_poly.pdbx_strand_id
1 'polypeptide(L)'
;VSVNTVFMMILFGSLFSITGVNNFFIEIGNAIGRYVRGGSGQTAVFSSSFVGMVNAAPVANVAITGAYTIPMMKKSGYRPETAAAIEAAASTGGSLTPPVMGVAIFLMAGFLGVSYGDLMLKGILPAVAYYFVASLSVLLIAHRENIPRQITKIDRRVIVKNAPVFIIPMAVFTILLLNH
;
A
#
# COMPACT_ATOMS: atom_id res chain seq x y z
N VAL A 1 23.60 -2.91 9.72
CA VAL A 1 22.17 -2.66 10.12
C VAL A 1 21.88 -3.56 11.29
N SER A 2 21.62 -3.00 12.47
CA SER A 2 21.40 -3.79 13.66
C SER A 2 20.03 -4.47 13.63
N VAL A 3 19.94 -5.70 14.17
CA VAL A 3 18.68 -6.45 14.36
C VAL A 3 17.65 -5.59 15.10
N ASN A 4 18.08 -4.71 16.00
CA ASN A 4 17.23 -3.76 16.71
C ASN A 4 16.50 -2.80 15.78
N THR A 5 17.14 -2.31 14.70
CA THR A 5 16.49 -1.39 13.75
C THR A 5 15.35 -2.09 13.02
N VAL A 6 15.57 -3.32 12.53
CA VAL A 6 14.54 -4.12 11.85
C VAL A 6 13.39 -4.44 12.82
N PHE A 7 13.72 -4.84 14.05
CA PHE A 7 12.71 -5.13 15.07
C PHE A 7 11.84 -3.90 15.39
N MET A 8 12.46 -2.75 15.59
CA MET A 8 11.74 -1.49 15.86
C MET A 8 10.83 -1.08 14.70
N MET A 9 11.25 -1.29 13.45
CA MET A 9 10.43 -1.01 12.26
C MET A 9 9.21 -1.92 12.16
N ILE A 10 9.38 -3.22 12.38
CA ILE A 10 8.27 -4.19 12.38
C ILE A 10 7.29 -3.86 13.51
N LEU A 11 7.80 -3.54 14.70
CA LEU A 11 6.99 -3.17 15.84
C LEU A 11 6.21 -1.87 15.59
N PHE A 12 6.86 -0.85 15.01
CA PHE A 12 6.21 0.39 14.59
C PHE A 12 5.09 0.13 13.59
N GLY A 13 5.35 -0.64 12.53
CA GLY A 13 4.34 -0.98 11.52
C GLY A 13 3.14 -1.71 12.10
N SER A 14 3.39 -2.66 13.02
CA SER A 14 2.33 -3.43 13.68
C SER A 14 1.47 -2.56 14.61
N LEU A 15 2.10 -1.74 15.45
CA LEU A 15 1.39 -0.82 16.34
C LEU A 15 0.58 0.21 15.55
N PHE A 16 1.15 0.72 14.46
CA PHE A 16 0.51 1.69 13.60
C PHE A 16 -0.74 1.12 12.92
N SER A 17 -0.70 -0.14 12.51
CA SER A 17 -1.85 -0.83 11.90
C SER A 17 -3.07 -0.93 12.85
N ILE A 18 -2.84 -0.96 14.18
CA ILE A 18 -3.90 -1.05 15.20
C ILE A 18 -4.63 0.30 15.37
N THR A 19 -4.04 1.42 14.98
CA THR A 19 -4.61 2.77 15.18
C THR A 19 -5.83 3.10 14.29
N GLY A 20 -6.27 2.15 13.44
CA GLY A 20 -7.39 2.38 12.52
C GLY A 20 -7.01 3.12 11.23
N VAL A 21 -5.74 3.35 10.99
CA VAL A 21 -5.19 3.98 9.77
C VAL A 21 -5.55 3.19 8.51
N ASN A 22 -5.80 1.88 8.63
CA ASN A 22 -6.22 1.06 7.50
C ASN A 22 -7.52 1.57 6.84
N ASN A 23 -8.50 2.03 7.64
CA ASN A 23 -9.73 2.61 7.12
C ASN A 23 -9.47 3.91 6.34
N PHE A 24 -8.53 4.72 6.82
CA PHE A 24 -8.07 5.93 6.13
C PHE A 24 -7.48 5.61 4.74
N PHE A 25 -6.65 4.58 4.64
CA PHE A 25 -6.07 4.17 3.36
C PHE A 25 -7.09 3.62 2.38
N ILE A 26 -8.09 2.88 2.88
CA ILE A 26 -9.21 2.40 2.07
C ILE A 26 -10.02 3.57 1.54
N GLU A 27 -10.30 4.59 2.36
CA GLU A 27 -11.04 5.79 1.91
C GLU A 27 -10.26 6.63 0.89
N ILE A 28 -8.93 6.73 1.01
CA ILE A 28 -8.08 7.36 -0.02
C ILE A 28 -8.12 6.54 -1.31
N GLY A 29 -7.99 5.22 -1.22
CA GLY A 29 -8.11 4.34 -2.37
C GLY A 29 -9.47 4.49 -3.08
N ASN A 30 -10.56 4.57 -2.32
CA ASN A 30 -11.91 4.85 -2.84
C ASN A 30 -11.99 6.21 -3.53
N ALA A 31 -11.35 7.24 -2.94
CA ALA A 31 -11.34 8.58 -3.51
C ALA A 31 -10.66 8.63 -4.88
N ILE A 32 -9.57 7.89 -5.06
CA ILE A 32 -8.84 7.80 -6.32
C ILE A 32 -9.59 6.90 -7.31
N GLY A 33 -10.00 5.71 -6.87
CA GLY A 33 -10.63 4.69 -7.71
C GLY A 33 -11.95 5.14 -8.36
N ARG A 34 -12.71 6.03 -7.72
CA ARG A 34 -14.02 6.48 -8.22
C ARG A 34 -13.98 7.19 -9.59
N TYR A 35 -12.83 7.74 -9.98
CA TYR A 35 -12.71 8.51 -11.22
C TYR A 35 -12.43 7.65 -12.45
N VAL A 36 -12.06 6.37 -12.26
CA VAL A 36 -11.65 5.47 -13.34
C VAL A 36 -12.58 4.26 -13.47
N ARG A 37 -12.59 3.62 -14.66
CA ARG A 37 -13.24 2.33 -14.85
C ARG A 37 -12.57 1.28 -13.98
N GLY A 38 -13.37 0.34 -13.44
CA GLY A 38 -12.85 -0.67 -12.54
C GLY A 38 -12.37 -0.08 -11.20
N GLY A 39 -13.03 0.99 -10.75
CA GLY A 39 -12.63 1.76 -9.56
C GLY A 39 -12.34 0.94 -8.33
N SER A 40 -13.08 -0.15 -8.09
CA SER A 40 -12.82 -1.07 -6.97
C SER A 40 -11.46 -1.78 -7.06
N GLY A 41 -11.01 -2.14 -8.26
CA GLY A 41 -9.66 -2.69 -8.47
C GLY A 41 -8.58 -1.62 -8.25
N GLN A 42 -8.82 -0.39 -8.68
CA GLN A 42 -7.92 0.73 -8.40
C GLN A 42 -7.86 1.04 -6.90
N THR A 43 -9.01 0.99 -6.20
CA THR A 43 -9.05 1.11 -4.74
C THR A 43 -8.15 0.07 -4.08
N ALA A 44 -8.19 -1.19 -4.54
CA ALA A 44 -7.31 -2.24 -4.04
C ALA A 44 -5.82 -1.87 -4.24
N VAL A 45 -5.43 -1.44 -5.44
CA VAL A 45 -4.04 -1.06 -5.75
C VAL A 45 -3.56 0.08 -4.84
N PHE A 46 -4.33 1.16 -4.73
CA PHE A 46 -3.90 2.32 -3.93
C PHE A 46 -3.97 2.06 -2.43
N SER A 47 -5.04 1.43 -1.90
CA SER A 47 -5.10 1.12 -0.48
C SER A 47 -3.99 0.15 -0.05
N SER A 48 -3.70 -0.88 -0.85
CA SER A 48 -2.61 -1.82 -0.57
C SER A 48 -1.24 -1.17 -0.67
N SER A 49 -1.05 -0.16 -1.54
CA SER A 49 0.20 0.60 -1.58
C SER A 49 0.45 1.37 -0.28
N PHE A 50 -0.58 2.05 0.23
CA PHE A 50 -0.46 2.82 1.48
C PHE A 50 -0.31 1.94 2.71
N VAL A 51 -1.09 0.85 2.81
CA VAL A 51 -0.92 -0.13 3.91
C VAL A 51 0.45 -0.79 3.84
N GLY A 52 0.93 -1.10 2.64
CA GLY A 52 2.25 -1.68 2.40
C GLY A 52 3.41 -0.77 2.83
N MET A 53 3.28 0.56 2.70
CA MET A 53 4.25 1.52 3.22
C MET A 53 4.54 1.35 4.71
N VAL A 54 3.55 0.84 5.45
CA VAL A 54 3.62 0.73 6.92
C VAL A 54 4.02 -0.67 7.36
N ASN A 55 3.40 -1.72 6.80
CA ASN A 55 3.63 -3.08 7.31
C ASN A 55 4.69 -3.87 6.54
N ALA A 56 5.03 -3.43 5.31
CA ALA A 56 6.08 -4.01 4.45
C ALA A 56 5.97 -5.53 4.18
N ALA A 57 4.97 -6.23 4.72
CA ALA A 57 4.78 -7.66 4.61
C ALA A 57 3.59 -7.98 3.67
N PRO A 58 3.82 -8.53 2.46
CA PRO A 58 2.75 -8.78 1.49
C PRO A 58 1.60 -9.61 2.03
N VAL A 59 1.90 -10.67 2.78
CA VAL A 59 0.89 -11.58 3.34
C VAL A 59 -0.02 -10.85 4.35
N ALA A 60 0.58 -10.07 5.24
CA ALA A 60 -0.18 -9.26 6.20
C ALA A 60 -1.01 -8.19 5.48
N ASN A 61 -0.47 -7.59 4.43
CA ASN A 61 -1.16 -6.60 3.62
C ASN A 61 -2.41 -7.20 2.96
N VAL A 62 -2.28 -8.38 2.31
CA VAL A 62 -3.45 -9.11 1.75
C VAL A 62 -4.50 -9.40 2.83
N ALA A 63 -4.09 -9.81 4.02
CA ALA A 63 -5.02 -10.09 5.11
C ALA A 63 -5.80 -8.83 5.56
N ILE A 64 -5.13 -7.69 5.60
CA ILE A 64 -5.71 -6.40 6.04
C ILE A 64 -6.61 -5.81 4.95
N THR A 65 -6.07 -5.57 3.77
CA THR A 65 -6.79 -4.88 2.69
C THR A 65 -7.73 -5.81 1.94
N GLY A 66 -7.32 -7.06 1.69
CA GLY A 66 -8.10 -8.03 0.94
C GLY A 66 -9.42 -8.43 1.61
N ALA A 67 -9.51 -8.39 2.94
CA ALA A 67 -10.76 -8.59 3.65
C ALA A 67 -11.87 -7.61 3.21
N TYR A 68 -11.50 -6.41 2.79
CA TYR A 68 -12.41 -5.38 2.29
C TYR A 68 -12.43 -5.32 0.75
N THR A 69 -11.28 -5.26 0.12
CA THR A 69 -11.14 -4.99 -1.32
C THR A 69 -11.60 -6.15 -2.19
N ILE A 70 -11.35 -7.42 -1.80
CA ILE A 70 -11.80 -8.58 -2.57
C ILE A 70 -13.31 -8.67 -2.63
N PRO A 71 -14.08 -8.61 -1.51
CA PRO A 71 -15.55 -8.54 -1.58
C PRO A 71 -16.07 -7.36 -2.37
N MET A 72 -15.42 -6.20 -2.27
CA MET A 72 -15.78 -5.00 -3.02
C MET A 72 -15.59 -5.20 -4.53
N MET A 73 -14.47 -5.74 -4.98
CA MET A 73 -14.22 -6.05 -6.39
C MET A 73 -15.21 -7.08 -6.94
N LYS A 74 -15.51 -8.14 -6.17
CA LYS A 74 -16.52 -9.15 -6.56
C LYS A 74 -17.91 -8.52 -6.74
N LYS A 75 -18.34 -7.64 -5.83
CA LYS A 75 -19.60 -6.89 -5.97
C LYS A 75 -19.61 -5.95 -7.19
N SER A 76 -18.46 -5.52 -7.63
CA SER A 76 -18.28 -4.66 -8.80
C SER A 76 -18.33 -5.44 -10.13
N GLY A 77 -18.34 -6.77 -10.08
CA GLY A 77 -18.39 -7.63 -11.26
C GLY A 77 -17.07 -8.28 -11.65
N TYR A 78 -15.99 -8.08 -10.89
CA TYR A 78 -14.75 -8.82 -11.12
C TYR A 78 -14.92 -10.30 -10.79
N ARG A 79 -14.31 -11.16 -11.58
CA ARG A 79 -14.23 -12.59 -11.28
C ARG A 79 -13.46 -12.80 -9.98
N PRO A 80 -13.84 -13.81 -9.14
CA PRO A 80 -13.17 -14.04 -7.86
C PRO A 80 -11.65 -14.21 -7.98
N GLU A 81 -11.19 -14.93 -9.01
CA GLU A 81 -9.78 -15.19 -9.26
C GLU A 81 -9.05 -13.90 -9.64
N THR A 82 -9.68 -13.06 -10.47
CA THR A 82 -9.14 -11.76 -10.87
C THR A 82 -9.03 -10.82 -9.67
N ALA A 83 -10.06 -10.77 -8.81
CA ALA A 83 -10.04 -9.96 -7.61
C ALA A 83 -8.91 -10.38 -6.64
N ALA A 84 -8.74 -11.69 -6.43
CA ALA A 84 -7.66 -12.23 -5.60
C ALA A 84 -6.28 -11.94 -6.20
N ALA A 85 -6.12 -12.06 -7.51
CA ALA A 85 -4.86 -11.79 -8.21
C ALA A 85 -4.48 -10.29 -8.14
N ILE A 86 -5.44 -9.38 -8.33
CA ILE A 86 -5.22 -7.93 -8.19
C ILE A 86 -4.75 -7.60 -6.77
N GLU A 87 -5.41 -8.14 -5.75
CA GLU A 87 -5.05 -7.89 -4.36
C GLU A 87 -3.67 -8.44 -4.02
N ALA A 88 -3.35 -9.67 -4.44
CA ALA A 88 -2.04 -10.28 -4.21
C ALA A 88 -0.92 -9.48 -4.89
N ALA A 89 -1.12 -9.06 -6.15
CA ALA A 89 -0.16 -8.22 -6.86
C ALA A 89 0.00 -6.85 -6.17
N ALA A 90 -1.10 -6.16 -5.85
CA ALA A 90 -1.06 -4.86 -5.19
C ALA A 90 -0.31 -4.91 -3.85
N SER A 91 -0.60 -5.93 -3.04
CA SER A 91 0.03 -6.12 -1.73
C SER A 91 1.52 -6.47 -1.82
N THR A 92 1.94 -7.18 -2.86
CA THR A 92 3.36 -7.50 -3.09
C THR A 92 4.21 -6.26 -3.29
N GLY A 93 3.69 -5.25 -3.98
CA GLY A 93 4.35 -3.96 -4.17
C GLY A 93 4.65 -3.22 -2.86
N GLY A 94 3.93 -3.51 -1.79
CA GLY A 94 4.16 -2.92 -0.47
C GLY A 94 5.58 -3.16 0.07
N SER A 95 6.17 -4.33 -0.23
CA SER A 95 7.54 -4.63 0.18
C SER A 95 8.62 -3.78 -0.51
N LEU A 96 8.27 -3.14 -1.63
CA LEU A 96 9.15 -2.21 -2.37
C LEU A 96 8.90 -0.75 -2.01
N THR A 97 7.83 -0.48 -1.25
CA THR A 97 7.33 0.89 -1.05
C THR A 97 7.96 1.54 0.16
N PRO A 98 8.69 2.66 0.01
CA PRO A 98 9.19 3.43 1.13
C PRO A 98 8.04 3.95 2.03
N PRO A 99 8.30 4.22 3.32
CA PRO A 99 9.61 4.20 3.98
C PRO A 99 9.97 2.87 4.64
N VAL A 100 9.01 1.99 4.99
CA VAL A 100 9.34 0.82 5.80
C VAL A 100 9.93 -0.33 4.99
N MET A 101 9.58 -0.48 3.74
CA MET A 101 10.10 -1.49 2.80
C MET A 101 10.26 -2.91 3.42
N GLY A 102 10.42 -3.93 2.60
CA GLY A 102 10.59 -5.31 3.08
C GLY A 102 11.98 -5.59 3.67
N VAL A 103 12.08 -6.63 4.50
CA VAL A 103 13.34 -7.07 5.14
C VAL A 103 14.50 -7.26 4.15
N ALA A 104 14.19 -7.65 2.90
CA ALA A 104 15.20 -7.82 1.85
C ALA A 104 16.02 -6.56 1.58
N ILE A 105 15.42 -5.37 1.68
CA ILE A 105 16.12 -4.09 1.46
C ILE A 105 17.13 -3.81 2.57
N PHE A 106 16.82 -4.21 3.81
CA PHE A 106 17.76 -4.10 4.92
C PHE A 106 18.98 -5.02 4.73
N LEU A 107 18.75 -6.24 4.28
CA LEU A 107 19.83 -7.16 3.94
C LEU A 107 20.69 -6.59 2.80
N MET A 108 20.04 -6.03 1.78
CA MET A 108 20.73 -5.39 0.66
C MET A 108 21.59 -4.22 1.13
N ALA A 109 21.11 -3.36 2.02
CA ALA A 109 21.88 -2.28 2.61
C ALA A 109 23.14 -2.79 3.31
N GLY A 110 22.99 -3.87 4.10
CA GLY A 110 24.13 -4.53 4.77
C GLY A 110 25.16 -5.11 3.81
N PHE A 111 24.70 -5.80 2.76
CA PHE A 111 25.61 -6.39 1.77
C PHE A 111 26.35 -5.35 0.91
N LEU A 112 25.67 -4.27 0.56
CA LEU A 112 26.25 -3.20 -0.26
C LEU A 112 27.06 -2.18 0.55
N GLY A 113 26.97 -2.20 1.89
CA GLY A 113 27.63 -1.23 2.74
C GLY A 113 27.12 0.21 2.57
N VAL A 114 25.85 0.37 2.14
CA VAL A 114 25.22 1.68 1.95
C VAL A 114 24.17 1.94 3.03
N SER A 115 23.80 3.23 3.23
CA SER A 115 22.78 3.58 4.19
C SER A 115 21.39 3.08 3.74
N TYR A 116 20.53 2.76 4.70
CA TYR A 116 19.14 2.42 4.39
C TYR A 116 18.40 3.59 3.72
N GLY A 117 18.68 4.83 4.16
CA GLY A 117 18.10 6.05 3.59
C GLY A 117 18.41 6.21 2.10
N ASP A 118 19.63 5.89 1.66
CA ASP A 118 20.01 5.93 0.25
C ASP A 118 19.21 4.92 -0.58
N LEU A 119 19.05 3.69 -0.07
CA LEU A 119 18.25 2.67 -0.75
C LEU A 119 16.76 3.02 -0.76
N MET A 120 16.26 3.61 0.32
CA MET A 120 14.89 4.07 0.42
C MET A 120 14.58 5.11 -0.65
N LEU A 121 15.44 6.12 -0.83
CA LEU A 121 15.24 7.15 -1.85
C LEU A 121 15.31 6.57 -3.27
N LYS A 122 16.26 5.67 -3.54
CA LYS A 122 16.37 4.97 -4.83
C LYS A 122 15.21 4.02 -5.09
N GLY A 123 14.60 3.47 -4.04
CA GLY A 123 13.43 2.59 -4.08
C GLY A 123 12.14 3.28 -4.52
N ILE A 124 12.06 4.62 -4.44
CA ILE A 124 10.86 5.37 -4.86
C ILE A 124 10.53 5.12 -6.34
N LEU A 125 11.55 5.18 -7.21
CA LEU A 125 11.34 5.03 -8.65
C LEU A 125 10.79 3.64 -9.03
N PRO A 126 11.38 2.50 -8.58
CA PRO A 126 10.81 1.19 -8.84
C PRO A 126 9.43 1.00 -8.20
N ALA A 127 9.16 1.56 -7.02
CA ALA A 127 7.84 1.48 -6.39
C ALA A 127 6.77 2.20 -7.24
N VAL A 128 7.05 3.42 -7.70
CA VAL A 128 6.15 4.18 -8.58
C VAL A 128 5.92 3.43 -9.89
N ALA A 129 6.97 2.90 -10.52
CA ALA A 129 6.87 2.12 -11.74
C ALA A 129 6.00 0.87 -11.54
N TYR A 130 6.19 0.16 -10.41
CA TYR A 130 5.39 -1.02 -10.07
C TYR A 130 3.90 -0.69 -9.98
N TYR A 131 3.53 0.32 -9.19
CA TYR A 131 2.12 0.68 -9.01
C TYR A 131 1.50 1.32 -10.24
N PHE A 132 2.29 2.00 -11.06
CA PHE A 132 1.84 2.48 -12.37
C PHE A 132 1.45 1.30 -13.28
N VAL A 133 2.31 0.29 -13.38
CA VAL A 133 2.03 -0.91 -14.19
C VAL A 133 0.86 -1.70 -13.60
N ALA A 134 0.79 -1.87 -12.28
CA ALA A 134 -0.32 -2.54 -11.61
C ALA A 134 -1.65 -1.81 -11.89
N SER A 135 -1.66 -0.49 -11.77
CA SER A 135 -2.84 0.34 -12.06
C SER A 135 -3.27 0.23 -13.51
N LEU A 136 -2.32 0.27 -14.46
CA LEU A 136 -2.58 0.09 -15.90
C LEU A 136 -3.15 -1.30 -16.18
N SER A 137 -2.59 -2.35 -15.57
CA SER A 137 -3.08 -3.73 -15.71
C SER A 137 -4.52 -3.86 -15.22
N VAL A 138 -4.86 -3.25 -14.08
CA VAL A 138 -6.23 -3.23 -13.55
C VAL A 138 -7.18 -2.49 -14.50
N LEU A 139 -6.77 -1.39 -15.12
CA LEU A 139 -7.57 -0.70 -16.13
C LEU A 139 -7.85 -1.57 -17.35
N LEU A 140 -6.84 -2.30 -17.84
CA LEU A 140 -7.00 -3.22 -18.98
C LEU A 140 -7.93 -4.39 -18.65
N ILE A 141 -7.77 -4.98 -17.45
CA ILE A 141 -8.65 -6.04 -16.95
C ILE A 141 -10.09 -5.54 -16.82
N ALA A 142 -10.29 -4.34 -16.27
CA ALA A 142 -11.60 -3.73 -16.11
C ALA A 142 -12.29 -3.48 -17.46
N HIS A 143 -11.53 -3.13 -18.49
CA HIS A 143 -12.05 -3.03 -19.85
C HIS A 143 -12.43 -4.40 -20.42
N ARG A 144 -11.58 -5.40 -20.25
CA ARG A 144 -11.80 -6.76 -20.73
C ARG A 144 -13.01 -7.43 -20.06
N GLU A 145 -13.17 -7.24 -18.77
CA GLU A 145 -14.29 -7.81 -17.99
C GLU A 145 -15.53 -6.92 -18.00
N ASN A 146 -15.53 -5.80 -18.77
CA ASN A 146 -16.63 -4.83 -18.83
C ASN A 146 -17.09 -4.28 -17.48
N ILE A 147 -16.15 -4.09 -16.55
CA ILE A 147 -16.46 -3.56 -15.22
C ILE A 147 -16.96 -2.12 -15.31
N PRO A 148 -18.11 -1.79 -14.73
CA PRO A 148 -18.66 -0.44 -14.78
C PRO A 148 -17.86 0.53 -13.91
N ARG A 149 -18.04 1.83 -14.17
CA ARG A 149 -17.53 2.88 -13.30
C ARG A 149 -18.34 2.88 -12.01
N GLN A 150 -17.66 2.81 -10.87
CA GLN A 150 -18.33 2.83 -9.58
C GLN A 150 -18.20 4.19 -8.91
N ILE A 151 -19.34 4.73 -8.47
CA ILE A 151 -19.39 5.93 -7.63
C ILE A 151 -19.46 5.49 -6.19
N THR A 152 -18.32 5.24 -5.57
CA THR A 152 -18.26 4.94 -4.13
C THR A 152 -18.46 6.23 -3.32
N LYS A 153 -19.31 6.19 -2.30
CA LYS A 153 -19.46 7.30 -1.35
C LYS A 153 -18.20 7.39 -0.49
N ILE A 154 -17.61 8.56 -0.42
CA ILE A 154 -16.39 8.83 0.35
C ILE A 154 -16.79 9.49 1.66
N ASP A 155 -16.33 8.95 2.77
CA ASP A 155 -16.44 9.64 4.05
C ASP A 155 -15.23 10.56 4.27
N ARG A 156 -15.39 11.83 3.85
CA ARG A 156 -14.36 12.87 4.03
C ARG A 156 -13.97 13.07 5.49
N ARG A 157 -14.87 12.78 6.45
CA ARG A 157 -14.58 12.94 7.88
C ARG A 157 -13.52 11.93 8.33
N VAL A 158 -13.57 10.69 7.81
CA VAL A 158 -12.56 9.67 8.08
C VAL A 158 -11.19 10.10 7.57
N ILE A 159 -11.14 10.67 6.36
CA ILE A 159 -9.89 11.15 5.76
C ILE A 159 -9.28 12.28 6.59
N VAL A 160 -10.06 13.32 6.88
CA VAL A 160 -9.55 14.51 7.61
C VAL A 160 -9.16 14.17 9.05
N LYS A 161 -9.96 13.35 9.74
CA LYS A 161 -9.70 12.98 11.14
C LYS A 161 -8.43 12.11 11.29
N ASN A 162 -8.18 11.19 10.35
CA ASN A 162 -7.09 10.23 10.45
C ASN A 162 -5.81 10.68 9.70
N ALA A 163 -5.89 11.70 8.84
CA ALA A 163 -4.72 12.24 8.14
C ALA A 163 -3.56 12.63 9.09
N PRO A 164 -3.76 13.40 10.18
CA PRO A 164 -2.65 13.75 11.07
C PRO A 164 -2.09 12.54 11.82
N VAL A 165 -2.93 11.53 12.13
CA VAL A 165 -2.50 10.29 12.79
C VAL A 165 -1.53 9.50 11.90
N PHE A 166 -1.64 9.63 10.59
CA PHE A 166 -0.73 9.01 9.63
C PHE A 166 0.47 9.89 9.33
N ILE A 167 0.24 11.14 8.94
CA ILE A 167 1.27 12.03 8.39
C ILE A 167 2.34 12.34 9.43
N ILE A 168 1.96 12.63 10.69
CA ILE A 168 2.91 13.04 11.72
C ILE A 168 3.91 11.92 12.06
N PRO A 169 3.48 10.70 12.47
CA PRO A 169 4.42 9.64 12.77
C PRO A 169 5.27 9.22 11.57
N MET A 170 4.68 9.23 10.36
CA MET A 170 5.38 8.86 9.14
C MET A 170 6.45 9.88 8.76
N ALA A 171 6.17 11.16 8.90
CA ALA A 171 7.15 12.23 8.66
C ALA A 171 8.32 12.14 9.66
N VAL A 172 8.02 11.99 10.95
CA VAL A 172 9.04 11.82 11.99
C VAL A 172 9.90 10.59 11.71
N PHE A 173 9.29 9.46 11.39
CA PHE A 173 9.99 8.22 11.09
C PHE A 173 10.91 8.37 9.85
N THR A 174 10.42 8.99 8.78
CA THR A 174 11.21 9.22 7.57
C THR A 174 12.39 10.15 7.83
N ILE A 175 12.20 11.23 8.60
CA ILE A 175 13.27 12.16 8.98
C ILE A 175 14.35 11.45 9.80
N LEU A 176 13.94 10.61 10.76
CA LEU A 176 14.88 9.84 11.57
C LEU A 176 15.71 8.86 10.71
N LEU A 177 15.08 8.22 9.72
CA LEU A 177 15.78 7.31 8.81
C LEU A 177 16.76 7.99 7.86
N LEU A 178 16.48 9.23 7.47
CA LEU A 178 17.36 9.99 6.58
C LEU A 178 18.57 10.58 7.32
N ASN A 179 18.47 10.75 8.65
CA ASN A 179 19.54 11.31 9.48
C ASN A 179 20.49 10.23 10.09
N HIS A 180 20.24 8.96 9.84
CA HIS A 180 21.04 7.80 10.25
C HIS A 180 21.68 7.11 9.06
#